data_bf9848084c799371bcb557f26794f27b
#
_entry.id   bf9848084c799371bcb557f26794f27b
#
_cell.length_a   1.000
_cell.length_b   1.000
_cell.length_c   1.000
_cell.angle_alpha   90.00
_cell.angle_beta   90.00
_cell.angle_gamma   90.00
#
_symmetry.space_group_name_H-M   'P 1'
#
loop_
_entity.id
_entity.type
_entity.pdbx_description
1 polymer ?
#
loop_
_entity_poly.entity_id
_entity_poly.type
_entity_poly.pdbx_seq_one_letter_code
_entity_poly.pdbx_strand_id
1 'polypeptide(L)'
;VTTPSSFDDFALASQATPLAAVFADEIRAHGPITFARFMAIALGHPEHGYYARPGFAWGADGDFETSPQVSSVFGYLWARQVEECWERLGRPPAFHLVEVGAGSGAFSEAMLTWLRERAPACFAATRAVVLDGMPRRVEEQRARLQRAGFEAEHALAEEWLARGGRVTGVVISNECFDWWSGAERC
;
A
#
# COMPACT_ATOMS: atom_id res chain seq x y z
N VAL A 1 19.02 4.30 -25.61
CA VAL A 1 19.35 4.46 -24.18
C VAL A 1 20.86 4.70 -24.13
N THR A 2 21.28 5.95 -24.02
CA THR A 2 22.69 6.33 -23.88
C THR A 2 23.08 6.23 -22.40
N THR A 3 24.00 5.35 -22.07
CA THR A 3 24.60 5.25 -20.75
C THR A 3 25.39 6.54 -20.47
N PRO A 4 25.23 7.20 -19.31
CA PRO A 4 26.01 8.37 -18.93
C PRO A 4 27.49 8.01 -18.86
N SER A 5 28.35 8.76 -19.53
CA SER A 5 29.76 8.39 -19.74
C SER A 5 30.75 9.04 -18.77
N SER A 6 30.29 9.84 -17.81
CA SER A 6 31.17 10.44 -16.81
C SER A 6 30.49 10.74 -15.48
N PHE A 7 31.30 10.79 -14.40
CA PHE A 7 30.86 11.22 -13.07
C PHE A 7 30.28 12.65 -13.05
N ASP A 8 30.64 13.48 -14.00
CA ASP A 8 30.14 14.85 -14.14
C ASP A 8 28.69 14.91 -14.61
N ASP A 9 28.21 13.90 -15.36
CA ASP A 9 26.79 13.79 -15.72
C ASP A 9 25.89 13.48 -14.49
N PHE A 10 26.45 12.83 -13.47
CA PHE A 10 25.78 12.67 -12.17
C PHE A 10 25.69 13.97 -11.38
N ALA A 11 26.68 14.87 -11.51
CA ALA A 11 26.67 16.16 -10.82
C ALA A 11 25.63 17.13 -11.42
N LEU A 12 25.31 17.02 -12.72
CA LEU A 12 24.28 17.82 -13.37
C LEU A 12 22.84 17.33 -13.04
N ALA A 13 22.68 16.07 -12.64
CA ALA A 13 21.42 15.54 -12.12
C ALA A 13 21.13 15.99 -10.67
N SER A 14 22.09 16.56 -9.97
CA SER A 14 21.95 17.04 -8.58
C SER A 14 21.47 18.51 -8.52
N GLN A 15 20.39 18.85 -9.20
CA GLN A 15 19.60 19.99 -8.71
C GLN A 15 19.09 19.58 -7.33
N ALA A 16 19.50 20.34 -6.31
CA ALA A 16 19.09 20.08 -4.92
C ALA A 16 17.57 20.03 -4.84
N THR A 17 17.03 18.82 -4.79
CA THR A 17 15.58 18.64 -4.62
C THR A 17 15.19 19.15 -3.22
N PRO A 18 13.94 19.60 -2.99
CA PRO A 18 13.48 19.95 -1.64
C PRO A 18 13.79 18.86 -0.61
N LEU A 19 13.74 17.59 -1.02
CA LEU A 19 14.05 16.45 -0.18
C LEU A 19 15.53 16.40 0.24
N ALA A 20 16.45 16.90 -0.60
CA ALA A 20 17.88 16.97 -0.24
C ALA A 20 18.11 17.91 0.97
N ALA A 21 17.35 18.99 1.08
CA ALA A 21 17.39 19.87 2.25
C ALA A 21 16.89 19.15 3.52
N VAL A 22 15.79 18.40 3.42
CA VAL A 22 15.26 17.58 4.53
C VAL A 22 16.32 16.61 5.04
N PHE A 23 17.00 15.88 4.13
CA PHE A 23 18.09 14.98 4.52
C PHE A 23 19.25 15.69 5.16
N ALA A 24 19.66 16.84 4.62
CA ALA A 24 20.76 17.62 5.19
C ALA A 24 20.44 18.13 6.61
N ASP A 25 19.21 18.55 6.85
CA ASP A 25 18.76 19.01 8.15
C ASP A 25 18.68 17.86 9.16
N GLU A 26 18.14 16.71 8.75
CA GLU A 26 18.10 15.49 9.57
C GLU A 26 19.52 15.05 9.99
N ILE A 27 20.46 15.00 9.04
CA ILE A 27 21.84 14.60 9.31
C ILE A 27 22.57 15.62 10.19
N ARG A 28 22.33 16.92 10.00
CA ARG A 28 22.91 17.95 10.88
C ARG A 28 22.40 17.87 12.32
N ALA A 29 21.12 17.52 12.47
CA ALA A 29 20.50 17.45 13.78
C ALA A 29 20.85 16.18 14.55
N HIS A 30 20.93 15.04 13.88
CA HIS A 30 21.00 13.71 14.51
C HIS A 30 22.26 12.90 14.14
N GLY A 31 23.12 13.40 13.23
CA GLY A 31 24.24 12.66 12.69
C GLY A 31 23.84 11.73 11.54
N PRO A 32 24.71 10.75 11.19
CA PRO A 32 24.45 9.81 10.11
C PRO A 32 23.11 9.07 10.30
N ILE A 33 22.31 8.99 9.25
CA ILE A 33 21.04 8.27 9.26
C ILE A 33 21.19 6.85 8.73
N THR A 34 20.33 5.95 9.19
CA THR A 34 20.27 4.57 8.66
C THR A 34 19.65 4.55 7.27
N PHE A 35 19.90 3.48 6.50
CA PHE A 35 19.22 3.29 5.21
C PHE A 35 17.71 3.22 5.35
N ALA A 36 17.20 2.58 6.42
CA ALA A 36 15.76 2.55 6.73
C ALA A 36 15.20 3.97 6.92
N ARG A 37 15.89 4.84 7.65
CA ARG A 37 15.49 6.25 7.82
C ARG A 37 15.52 7.01 6.49
N PHE A 38 16.57 6.78 5.68
CA PHE A 38 16.66 7.35 4.34
C PHE A 38 15.45 6.95 3.50
N MET A 39 15.10 5.67 3.43
CA MET A 39 13.95 5.17 2.66
C MET A 39 12.64 5.75 3.19
N ALA A 40 12.45 5.81 4.51
CA ALA A 40 11.26 6.40 5.11
C ALA A 40 11.04 7.86 4.68
N ILE A 41 12.10 8.66 4.67
CA ILE A 41 12.03 10.06 4.23
C ILE A 41 11.85 10.12 2.71
N ALA A 42 12.66 9.36 1.93
CA ALA A 42 12.64 9.41 0.48
C ALA A 42 11.28 9.04 -0.11
N LEU A 43 10.61 8.05 0.44
CA LEU A 43 9.35 7.53 -0.05
C LEU A 43 8.14 8.16 0.64
N GLY A 44 8.21 8.34 1.96
CA GLY A 44 7.07 8.67 2.80
C GLY A 44 7.00 10.13 3.28
N HIS A 45 7.95 11.02 2.96
CA HIS A 45 7.85 12.42 3.39
C HIS A 45 6.54 13.04 2.87
N PRO A 46 5.73 13.68 3.76
CA PRO A 46 4.34 14.06 3.43
C PRO A 46 4.20 15.05 2.27
N GLU A 47 5.23 15.86 2.01
CA GLU A 47 5.20 16.87 0.94
C GLU A 47 6.14 16.54 -0.22
N HIS A 48 7.29 15.94 0.06
CA HIS A 48 8.39 15.78 -0.90
C HIS A 48 8.75 14.34 -1.19
N GLY A 49 8.15 13.38 -0.46
CA GLY A 49 8.37 11.97 -0.65
C GLY A 49 7.86 11.48 -2.01
N TYR A 50 8.45 10.42 -2.49
CA TYR A 50 8.13 9.86 -3.80
C TYR A 50 6.63 9.64 -4.01
N TYR A 51 5.95 9.06 -3.01
CA TYR A 51 4.52 8.76 -3.08
C TYR A 51 3.61 9.96 -2.80
N ALA A 52 4.15 11.07 -2.24
CA ALA A 52 3.40 12.29 -1.97
C ALA A 52 3.43 13.30 -3.11
N ARG A 53 4.33 13.13 -4.09
CA ARG A 53 4.56 14.10 -5.16
C ARG A 53 3.31 14.33 -6.01
N PRO A 54 3.07 15.58 -6.48
CA PRO A 54 2.04 15.87 -7.46
C PRO A 54 2.25 15.06 -8.74
N GLY A 55 1.18 14.49 -9.30
CA GLY A 55 1.26 13.70 -10.53
C GLY A 55 1.71 12.26 -10.34
N PHE A 56 1.99 11.79 -9.11
CA PHE A 56 2.18 10.36 -8.88
C PHE A 56 0.90 9.60 -9.24
N ALA A 57 1.01 8.66 -10.14
CA ALA A 57 -0.09 7.80 -10.57
C ALA A 57 0.34 6.33 -10.62
N TRP A 58 -0.63 5.47 -10.41
CA TRP A 58 -0.52 4.03 -10.62
C TRP A 58 -1.01 3.67 -12.02
N GLY A 59 -0.45 2.61 -12.60
CA GLY A 59 -0.88 2.04 -13.88
C GLY A 59 -0.05 2.51 -15.07
N ALA A 60 -0.52 2.23 -16.29
CA ALA A 60 0.22 2.39 -17.54
C ALA A 60 0.73 3.82 -17.81
N ASP A 61 0.04 4.83 -17.27
CA ASP A 61 0.44 6.24 -17.38
C ASP A 61 1.22 6.73 -16.14
N GLY A 62 1.52 5.84 -15.21
CA GLY A 62 2.22 6.12 -13.96
C GLY A 62 3.65 5.61 -13.94
N ASP A 63 4.29 5.74 -12.76
CA ASP A 63 5.67 5.29 -12.58
C ASP A 63 5.79 3.78 -12.34
N PHE A 64 4.72 3.16 -11.85
CA PHE A 64 4.65 1.72 -11.56
C PHE A 64 3.35 1.13 -12.07
N GLU A 65 3.47 -0.02 -12.69
CA GLU A 65 2.35 -0.87 -13.04
C GLU A 65 2.49 -2.19 -12.27
N THR A 66 1.67 -2.36 -11.24
CA THR A 66 1.66 -3.59 -10.43
C THR A 66 0.59 -4.55 -10.92
N SER A 67 0.74 -5.85 -10.63
CA SER A 67 -0.18 -6.89 -11.08
C SER A 67 -1.67 -6.58 -10.83
N PRO A 68 -2.08 -5.99 -9.69
CA PRO A 68 -3.46 -5.60 -9.45
C PRO A 68 -4.00 -4.51 -10.38
N GLN A 69 -3.13 -3.66 -10.95
CA GLN A 69 -3.54 -2.61 -11.88
C GLN A 69 -3.60 -3.10 -13.32
N VAL A 70 -2.74 -4.06 -13.67
CA VAL A 70 -2.72 -4.66 -15.01
C VAL A 70 -4.01 -5.43 -15.28
N SER A 71 -4.49 -6.20 -14.30
CA SER A 71 -5.67 -7.04 -14.49
C SER A 71 -6.36 -7.40 -13.17
N SER A 72 -7.69 -7.31 -13.16
CA SER A 72 -8.53 -7.83 -12.07
C SER A 72 -8.39 -9.34 -11.86
N VAL A 73 -7.88 -10.07 -12.85
CA VAL A 73 -7.64 -11.53 -12.74
C VAL A 73 -6.71 -11.86 -11.58
N PHE A 74 -5.72 -11.01 -11.31
CA PHE A 74 -4.84 -11.19 -10.16
C PHE A 74 -5.66 -11.20 -8.85
N GLY A 75 -6.53 -10.22 -8.65
CA GLY A 75 -7.42 -10.16 -7.49
C GLY A 75 -8.41 -11.33 -7.42
N TYR A 76 -8.92 -11.80 -8.56
CA TYR A 76 -9.83 -12.95 -8.63
C TYR A 76 -9.15 -14.25 -8.19
N LEU A 77 -7.90 -14.46 -8.57
CA LEU A 77 -7.13 -15.63 -8.14
C LEU A 77 -6.91 -15.62 -6.63
N TRP A 78 -6.57 -14.46 -6.08
CA TRP A 78 -6.41 -14.30 -4.64
C TRP A 78 -7.72 -14.42 -3.89
N ALA A 79 -8.84 -13.95 -4.43
CA ALA A 79 -10.15 -14.11 -3.84
C ALA A 79 -10.55 -15.59 -3.65
N ARG A 80 -10.14 -16.47 -4.57
CA ARG A 80 -10.31 -17.91 -4.40
C ARG A 80 -9.51 -18.47 -3.22
N GLN A 81 -8.28 -17.97 -3.01
CA GLN A 81 -7.49 -18.35 -1.83
C GLN A 81 -8.12 -17.83 -0.54
N VAL A 82 -8.69 -16.61 -0.57
CA VAL A 82 -9.43 -16.02 0.55
C VAL A 82 -10.64 -16.90 0.90
N GLU A 83 -11.42 -17.33 -0.08
CA GLU A 83 -12.55 -18.27 0.11
C GLU A 83 -12.07 -19.58 0.73
N GLU A 84 -11.00 -20.19 0.18
CA GLU A 84 -10.44 -21.43 0.72
C GLU A 84 -9.98 -21.27 2.20
N CYS A 85 -9.35 -20.14 2.52
CA CYS A 85 -8.97 -19.84 3.91
C CYS A 85 -10.21 -19.75 4.82
N TRP A 86 -11.27 -19.08 4.37
CA TRP A 86 -12.52 -19.00 5.10
C TRP A 86 -13.14 -20.38 5.35
N GLU A 87 -13.14 -21.26 4.34
CA GLU A 87 -13.61 -22.63 4.48
C GLU A 87 -12.79 -23.45 5.46
N ARG A 88 -11.46 -23.37 5.35
CA ARG A 88 -10.52 -24.07 6.24
C ARG A 88 -10.61 -23.62 7.68
N LEU A 89 -11.00 -22.37 7.93
CA LEU A 89 -11.27 -21.83 9.26
C LEU A 89 -12.65 -22.23 9.80
N GLY A 90 -13.39 -23.07 9.09
CA GLY A 90 -14.72 -23.52 9.52
C GLY A 90 -15.85 -22.54 9.21
N ARG A 91 -15.66 -21.69 8.21
CA ARG A 91 -16.67 -20.72 7.73
C ARG A 91 -17.15 -19.77 8.83
N PRO A 92 -16.27 -19.05 9.51
CA PRO A 92 -16.67 -18.15 10.59
C PRO A 92 -17.64 -17.08 10.07
N PRO A 93 -18.63 -16.66 10.86
CA PRO A 93 -19.64 -15.66 10.46
C PRO A 93 -19.08 -14.24 10.37
N ALA A 94 -17.88 -14.00 10.95
CA ALA A 94 -17.13 -12.77 10.80
C ALA A 94 -15.69 -13.15 10.40
N PHE A 95 -15.31 -12.82 9.18
CA PHE A 95 -14.04 -13.16 8.57
C PHE A 95 -13.37 -11.90 8.05
N HIS A 96 -12.18 -11.58 8.55
CA HIS A 96 -11.48 -10.37 8.15
C HIS A 96 -10.65 -10.62 6.89
N LEU A 97 -10.83 -9.73 5.91
CA LEU A 97 -9.94 -9.58 4.77
C LEU A 97 -9.22 -8.25 4.93
N VAL A 98 -7.97 -8.30 5.37
CA VAL A 98 -7.15 -7.12 5.66
C VAL A 98 -6.12 -6.95 4.55
N GLU A 99 -6.17 -5.87 3.81
CA GLU A 99 -5.12 -5.48 2.86
C GLU A 99 -4.26 -4.37 3.45
N VAL A 100 -2.94 -4.57 3.44
CA VAL A 100 -1.97 -3.58 3.93
C VAL A 100 -1.17 -3.04 2.74
N GLY A 101 -1.09 -1.70 2.62
CA GLY A 101 -0.43 -1.04 1.51
C GLY A 101 -1.26 -1.14 0.22
N ALA A 102 -2.56 -0.87 0.31
CA ALA A 102 -3.50 -1.12 -0.79
C ALA A 102 -3.33 -0.19 -2.01
N GLY A 103 -2.45 0.81 -1.94
CA GLY A 103 -2.15 1.69 -3.06
C GLY A 103 -3.40 2.35 -3.65
N SER A 104 -3.81 1.95 -4.86
CA SER A 104 -5.02 2.46 -5.50
C SER A 104 -6.33 1.82 -5.00
N GLY A 105 -6.26 0.74 -4.21
CA GLY A 105 -7.42 -0.07 -3.79
C GLY A 105 -7.96 -1.03 -4.85
N ALA A 106 -7.27 -1.17 -5.99
CA ALA A 106 -7.71 -2.02 -7.10
C ALA A 106 -7.75 -3.50 -6.72
N PHE A 107 -6.82 -3.93 -5.88
CA PHE A 107 -6.71 -5.32 -5.45
C PHE A 107 -7.88 -5.72 -4.54
N SER A 108 -8.18 -4.90 -3.51
CA SER A 108 -9.37 -5.10 -2.67
C SER A 108 -10.65 -5.08 -3.49
N GLU A 109 -10.82 -4.13 -4.42
CA GLU A 109 -11.99 -4.06 -5.29
C GLU A 109 -12.19 -5.33 -6.10
N ALA A 110 -11.13 -5.83 -6.73
CA ALA A 110 -11.18 -7.07 -7.53
C ALA A 110 -11.52 -8.28 -6.66
N MET A 111 -10.87 -8.44 -5.49
CA MET A 111 -11.18 -9.54 -4.58
C MET A 111 -12.63 -9.51 -4.11
N LEU A 112 -13.13 -8.36 -3.66
CA LEU A 112 -14.50 -8.19 -3.18
C LEU A 112 -15.52 -8.41 -4.30
N THR A 113 -15.23 -7.97 -5.53
CA THR A 113 -16.06 -8.22 -6.71
C THR A 113 -16.22 -9.72 -6.94
N TRP A 114 -15.12 -10.44 -6.99
CA TRP A 114 -15.16 -11.89 -7.20
C TRP A 114 -15.91 -12.61 -6.07
N LEU A 115 -15.61 -12.27 -4.79
CA LEU A 115 -16.30 -12.88 -3.64
C LEU A 115 -17.80 -12.65 -3.70
N ARG A 116 -18.26 -11.42 -4.02
CA ARG A 116 -19.67 -11.09 -4.16
C ARG A 116 -20.37 -11.93 -5.23
N GLU A 117 -19.71 -12.15 -6.36
CA GLU A 117 -20.28 -12.83 -7.51
C GLU A 117 -20.19 -14.34 -7.45
N ARG A 118 -19.09 -14.87 -6.90
CA ARG A 118 -18.73 -16.30 -6.98
C ARG A 118 -18.79 -17.03 -5.63
N ALA A 119 -18.65 -16.31 -4.53
CA ALA A 119 -18.64 -16.86 -3.17
C ALA A 119 -19.51 -16.01 -2.22
N PRO A 120 -20.82 -15.84 -2.49
CA PRO A 120 -21.67 -14.91 -1.75
C PRO A 120 -21.74 -15.20 -0.25
N ALA A 121 -21.61 -16.44 0.17
CA ALA A 121 -21.60 -16.80 1.60
C ALA A 121 -20.30 -16.32 2.29
N CYS A 122 -19.16 -16.46 1.64
CA CYS A 122 -17.90 -15.90 2.11
C CYS A 122 -17.94 -14.37 2.12
N PHE A 123 -18.46 -13.76 1.05
CA PHE A 123 -18.64 -12.31 0.96
C PHE A 123 -19.49 -11.75 2.12
N ALA A 124 -20.63 -12.39 2.42
CA ALA A 124 -21.51 -11.98 3.53
C ALA A 124 -20.82 -12.05 4.91
N ALA A 125 -19.88 -12.98 5.09
CA ALA A 125 -19.07 -13.10 6.30
C ALA A 125 -17.91 -12.12 6.33
N THR A 126 -17.47 -11.59 5.16
CA THR A 126 -16.26 -10.79 5.04
C THR A 126 -16.41 -9.42 5.73
N ARG A 127 -15.40 -9.06 6.49
CA ARG A 127 -15.16 -7.74 7.07
C ARG A 127 -13.90 -7.20 6.41
N ALA A 128 -14.09 -6.40 5.37
CA ALA A 128 -12.99 -5.83 4.62
C ALA A 128 -12.33 -4.68 5.40
N VAL A 129 -11.01 -4.71 5.50
CA VAL A 129 -10.17 -3.68 6.13
C VAL A 129 -9.07 -3.31 5.14
N VAL A 130 -8.95 -2.04 4.82
CA VAL A 130 -7.99 -1.53 3.86
C VAL A 130 -7.10 -0.50 4.54
N LEU A 131 -5.83 -0.80 4.61
CA LEU A 131 -4.85 -0.05 5.39
C LEU A 131 -3.76 0.54 4.49
N ASP A 132 -3.36 1.76 4.80
CA ASP A 132 -2.24 2.41 4.14
C ASP A 132 -1.41 3.23 5.13
N GLY A 133 -0.20 3.62 4.73
CA GLY A 133 0.66 4.52 5.50
C GLY A 133 0.38 6.00 5.28
N MET A 134 -0.45 6.36 4.29
CA MET A 134 -0.67 7.73 3.86
C MET A 134 -2.15 8.14 3.89
N PRO A 135 -2.52 9.23 4.60
CA PRO A 135 -3.92 9.68 4.73
C PRO A 135 -4.61 9.87 3.38
N ARG A 136 -3.90 10.48 2.40
CA ARG A 136 -4.44 10.69 1.06
C ARG A 136 -4.83 9.37 0.38
N ARG A 137 -4.01 8.32 0.54
CA ARG A 137 -4.29 7.00 -0.03
C ARG A 137 -5.52 6.35 0.59
N VAL A 138 -5.64 6.47 1.89
CA VAL A 138 -6.83 5.99 2.63
C VAL A 138 -8.11 6.58 2.05
N GLU A 139 -8.12 7.89 1.72
CA GLU A 139 -9.30 8.53 1.12
C GLU A 139 -9.54 8.10 -0.33
N GLU A 140 -8.49 7.95 -1.13
CA GLU A 140 -8.59 7.48 -2.52
C GLU A 140 -9.16 6.05 -2.56
N GLN A 141 -8.70 5.16 -1.70
CA GLN A 141 -9.17 3.78 -1.55
C GLN A 141 -10.63 3.74 -1.10
N ARG A 142 -10.97 4.53 -0.11
CA ARG A 142 -12.36 4.67 0.38
C ARG A 142 -13.30 5.09 -0.75
N ALA A 143 -12.96 6.15 -1.46
CA ALA A 143 -13.76 6.64 -2.57
C ALA A 143 -13.90 5.60 -3.71
N ARG A 144 -12.85 4.82 -3.95
CA ARG A 144 -12.88 3.75 -4.96
C ARG A 144 -13.84 2.63 -4.57
N LEU A 145 -13.70 2.07 -3.37
CA LEU A 145 -14.54 0.96 -2.92
C LEU A 145 -16.00 1.38 -2.77
N GLN A 146 -16.28 2.59 -2.29
CA GLN A 146 -17.62 3.13 -2.21
C GLN A 146 -18.27 3.24 -3.59
N ARG A 147 -17.55 3.72 -4.62
CA ARG A 147 -18.07 3.76 -6.00
C ARG A 147 -18.39 2.37 -6.55
N ALA A 148 -17.62 1.36 -6.15
CA ALA A 148 -17.88 -0.03 -6.52
C ALA A 148 -18.98 -0.70 -5.67
N GLY A 149 -19.55 0.02 -4.70
CA GLY A 149 -20.62 -0.48 -3.83
C GLY A 149 -20.12 -1.46 -2.77
N PHE A 150 -18.91 -1.26 -2.26
CA PHE A 150 -18.35 -2.03 -1.17
C PHE A 150 -18.19 -1.19 0.09
N GLU A 151 -18.52 -1.80 1.23
CA GLU A 151 -18.22 -1.28 2.55
C GLU A 151 -16.91 -1.90 3.06
N ALA A 152 -16.01 -1.06 3.54
CA ALA A 152 -14.76 -1.49 4.16
C ALA A 152 -14.35 -0.50 5.26
N GLU A 153 -13.66 -1.00 6.28
CA GLU A 153 -12.94 -0.14 7.19
C GLU A 153 -11.68 0.39 6.49
N HIS A 154 -11.45 1.70 6.57
CA HIS A 154 -10.27 2.34 6.02
C HIS A 154 -9.54 3.09 7.13
N ALA A 155 -8.26 2.83 7.31
CA ALA A 155 -7.46 3.46 8.36
C ALA A 155 -5.97 3.57 7.99
N LEU A 156 -5.27 4.44 8.69
CA LEU A 156 -3.81 4.38 8.72
C LEU A 156 -3.37 3.08 9.40
N ALA A 157 -2.41 2.40 8.80
CA ALA A 157 -1.95 1.10 9.30
C ALA A 157 -1.45 1.18 10.75
N GLU A 158 -0.70 2.22 11.10
CA GLU A 158 -0.22 2.43 12.47
C GLU A 158 -1.34 2.62 13.48
N GLU A 159 -2.35 3.44 13.13
CA GLU A 159 -3.50 3.69 14.01
C GLU A 159 -4.32 2.43 14.23
N TRP A 160 -4.52 1.64 13.16
CA TRP A 160 -5.26 0.40 13.24
C TRP A 160 -4.55 -0.63 14.11
N LEU A 161 -3.23 -0.79 13.93
CA LEU A 161 -2.41 -1.67 14.75
C LEU A 161 -2.38 -1.23 16.23
N ALA A 162 -2.32 0.09 16.49
CA ALA A 162 -2.31 0.63 17.85
C ALA A 162 -3.60 0.37 18.63
N ARG A 163 -4.74 0.21 17.95
CA ARG A 163 -6.02 -0.16 18.62
C ARG A 163 -5.98 -1.55 19.24
N GLY A 164 -5.07 -2.38 18.76
CA GLY A 164 -5.01 -3.79 19.13
C GLY A 164 -6.22 -4.55 18.63
N GLY A 165 -6.24 -5.84 18.84
CA GLY A 165 -7.38 -6.66 18.47
C GLY A 165 -6.96 -8.02 17.89
N ARG A 166 -7.94 -8.89 17.76
CA ARG A 166 -7.77 -10.21 17.17
C ARG A 166 -8.46 -10.23 15.81
N VAL A 167 -7.74 -10.70 14.82
CA VAL A 167 -8.26 -10.90 13.47
C VAL A 167 -8.45 -12.39 13.25
N THR A 168 -9.65 -12.78 12.87
CA THR A 168 -9.92 -14.11 12.32
C THR A 168 -10.11 -13.94 10.83
N GLY A 169 -9.11 -14.35 10.04
CA GLY A 169 -9.17 -14.09 8.60
C GLY A 169 -7.81 -14.12 7.91
N VAL A 170 -7.67 -13.34 6.87
CA VAL A 170 -6.47 -13.21 6.05
C VAL A 170 -5.93 -11.79 6.14
N VAL A 171 -4.63 -11.67 6.31
CA VAL A 171 -3.90 -10.42 6.10
C VAL A 171 -3.07 -10.58 4.84
N ILE A 172 -3.19 -9.65 3.92
CA ILE A 172 -2.54 -9.69 2.61
C ILE A 172 -1.86 -8.36 2.33
N SER A 173 -0.75 -8.42 1.63
CA SER A 173 -0.08 -7.24 1.08
C SER A 173 0.56 -7.60 -0.25
N ASN A 174 0.58 -6.66 -1.18
CA ASN A 174 1.27 -6.81 -2.45
C ASN A 174 2.25 -5.64 -2.62
N GLU A 175 3.55 -5.94 -2.80
CA GLU A 175 4.60 -4.93 -3.00
C GLU A 175 4.57 -3.81 -1.93
N CYS A 176 4.48 -4.19 -0.66
CA CYS A 176 4.32 -3.24 0.44
C CYS A 176 5.56 -3.17 1.34
N PHE A 177 6.24 -4.29 1.57
CA PHE A 177 7.30 -4.37 2.58
C PHE A 177 8.64 -3.80 2.11
N ASP A 178 8.85 -3.60 0.84
CA ASP A 178 10.05 -2.99 0.24
C ASP A 178 10.20 -1.51 0.59
N TRP A 179 9.12 -0.82 0.95
CA TRP A 179 9.17 0.58 1.40
C TRP A 179 8.82 0.77 2.89
N TRP A 180 8.25 -0.22 3.55
CA TRP A 180 7.88 -0.11 4.96
C TRP A 180 9.09 -0.22 5.87
N SER A 181 9.61 0.91 6.31
CA SER A 181 10.72 1.00 7.25
C SER A 181 10.31 0.76 8.71
N GLY A 182 9.44 -0.18 8.98
CA GLY A 182 9.04 -0.59 10.34
C GLY A 182 10.20 -1.05 11.25
N ALA A 183 11.45 -0.92 10.78
CA ALA A 183 12.66 -1.27 11.52
C ALA A 183 12.99 -0.34 12.71
N GLU A 184 12.25 0.73 12.94
CA GLU A 184 12.48 1.60 14.11
C GLU A 184 11.77 1.13 15.40
N ARG A 185 11.10 -0.04 15.37
CA ARG A 185 10.38 -0.60 16.52
C ARG A 185 10.68 -2.07 16.80
N CYS A 186 11.94 -2.48 16.64
CA CYS A 186 12.46 -3.73 17.21
C CYS A 186 13.47 -3.42 18.28
#